data_e5f0385b4cf31b6ba40364958875dc31
#
_entry.id   e5f0385b4cf31b6ba40364958875dc31
#
_cell.length_a   1.000
_cell.length_b   1.000
_cell.length_c   1.000
_cell.angle_alpha   90.00
_cell.angle_beta   90.00
_cell.angle_gamma   90.00
#
_symmetry.space_group_name_H-M   'P 1'
#
loop_
_entity.id
_entity.type
_entity.pdbx_description
1 polymer ?
#
loop_
_entity_poly.entity_id
_entity_poly.type
_entity_poly.pdbx_seq_one_letter_code
_entity_poly.pdbx_strand_id
1 'polypeptide(L)'
;MLDLDLLEHLQSFLTERRKETFERVLSKRTRHFTVVTEDVYQLHNTSAVMRSCDVFGIQDLSIVEQANAKSIDKEIAMGAQKWVNLHRYNTVDTCIDDLKNQGYQIVATSPHNQSVALHNFDVTKKSAFFFGTERDGLSKTVLDRADVSLKIPMYGFTESLNISVSAAIILQHVVTKLKQSDVDWSLTQDEKNILRILWAKKTIRSVDDIIERFYQNNLK
;
A
#
# COMPACT_ATOMS: atom_id res chain seq x y z
N MET A 1 21.28 -6.76 -5.79
CA MET A 1 21.91 -5.48 -6.19
C MET A 1 20.97 -4.81 -7.18
N LEU A 2 20.77 -3.50 -7.13
CA LEU A 2 19.98 -2.74 -8.10
C LEU A 2 20.73 -2.70 -9.43
N ASP A 3 20.08 -3.13 -10.52
CA ASP A 3 20.68 -3.14 -11.87
C ASP A 3 20.30 -1.84 -12.60
N LEU A 4 21.20 -0.86 -12.55
CA LEU A 4 20.98 0.45 -13.17
C LEU A 4 21.09 0.40 -14.70
N ASP A 5 21.91 -0.50 -15.24
CA ASP A 5 22.06 -0.69 -16.68
C ASP A 5 20.76 -1.28 -17.27
N LEU A 6 20.16 -2.24 -16.55
CA LEU A 6 18.84 -2.75 -16.90
C LEU A 6 17.78 -1.64 -16.82
N LEU A 7 17.84 -0.77 -15.82
CA LEU A 7 16.90 0.34 -15.70
C LEU A 7 16.97 1.26 -16.91
N GLU A 8 18.16 1.69 -17.30
CA GLU A 8 18.39 2.54 -18.47
C GLU A 8 17.91 1.86 -19.76
N HIS A 9 18.24 0.58 -19.92
CA HIS A 9 17.77 -0.22 -21.05
C HIS A 9 16.24 -0.28 -21.13
N LEU A 10 15.55 -0.58 -20.03
CA LEU A 10 14.07 -0.62 -20.01
C LEU A 10 13.45 0.75 -20.26
N GLN A 11 14.05 1.82 -19.75
CA GLN A 11 13.57 3.19 -19.99
C GLN A 11 13.65 3.60 -21.46
N SER A 12 14.57 3.05 -22.25
CA SER A 12 14.67 3.32 -23.69
C SER A 12 13.44 2.84 -24.47
N PHE A 13 12.66 1.89 -23.95
CA PHE A 13 11.40 1.39 -24.55
C PHE A 13 10.17 2.18 -24.11
N LEU A 14 10.33 3.18 -23.22
CA LEU A 14 9.22 4.00 -22.75
C LEU A 14 9.18 5.34 -23.51
N THR A 15 7.97 5.82 -23.77
CA THR A 15 7.79 7.19 -24.29
C THR A 15 8.14 8.23 -23.24
N GLU A 16 8.60 9.42 -23.64
CA GLU A 16 8.91 10.52 -22.72
C GLU A 16 7.72 10.85 -21.80
N ARG A 17 6.51 10.93 -22.36
CA ARG A 17 5.29 11.13 -21.57
C ARG A 17 5.10 10.07 -20.49
N ARG A 18 5.51 8.82 -20.75
CA ARG A 18 5.40 7.74 -19.75
C ARG A 18 6.45 7.91 -18.65
N LYS A 19 7.67 8.27 -19.00
CA LYS A 19 8.75 8.56 -18.05
C LYS A 19 8.36 9.73 -17.14
N GLU A 20 7.90 10.85 -17.70
CA GLU A 20 7.40 12.00 -16.95
C GLU A 20 6.26 11.63 -15.98
N THR A 21 5.34 10.77 -16.44
CA THR A 21 4.26 10.27 -15.57
C THR A 21 4.81 9.47 -14.39
N PHE A 22 5.80 8.59 -14.62
CA PHE A 22 6.45 7.83 -13.56
C PHE A 22 7.09 8.78 -12.54
N GLU A 23 7.88 9.75 -12.97
CA GLU A 23 8.54 10.70 -12.08
C GLU A 23 7.54 11.51 -11.26
N ARG A 24 6.50 12.04 -11.89
CA ARG A 24 5.44 12.78 -11.23
C ARG A 24 4.71 11.95 -10.17
N VAL A 25 4.52 10.65 -10.40
CA VAL A 25 3.86 9.75 -9.44
C VAL A 25 4.84 9.34 -8.35
N LEU A 26 6.08 8.95 -8.69
CA LEU A 26 7.12 8.55 -7.73
C LEU A 26 7.44 9.66 -6.73
N SER A 27 7.43 10.93 -7.16
CA SER A 27 7.66 12.07 -6.26
C SER A 27 6.58 12.24 -5.19
N LYS A 28 5.46 11.53 -5.30
CA LYS A 28 4.31 11.61 -4.38
C LYS A 28 4.06 10.32 -3.59
N ARG A 29 4.83 9.26 -3.88
CA ARG A 29 4.74 7.96 -3.21
C ARG A 29 5.45 7.96 -1.86
N THR A 30 4.92 7.16 -0.96
CA THR A 30 5.50 6.96 0.36
C THR A 30 5.39 5.51 0.82
N ARG A 31 6.34 5.12 1.67
CA ARG A 31 6.33 3.93 2.52
C ARG A 31 6.29 4.28 4.00
N HIS A 32 6.03 5.53 4.32
CA HIS A 32 5.81 5.94 5.71
C HIS A 32 4.52 5.34 6.27
N PHE A 33 3.53 5.18 5.40
CA PHE A 33 2.29 4.45 5.71
C PHE A 33 2.15 3.23 4.80
N THR A 34 1.57 2.16 5.34
CA THR A 34 1.11 0.99 4.60
C THR A 34 -0.29 0.59 5.08
N VAL A 35 -0.97 -0.21 4.29
CA VAL A 35 -2.32 -0.69 4.58
C VAL A 35 -2.32 -2.21 4.66
N VAL A 36 -3.08 -2.75 5.58
CA VAL A 36 -3.30 -4.18 5.73
C VAL A 36 -4.80 -4.46 5.74
N THR A 37 -5.25 -5.39 4.92
CA THR A 37 -6.61 -5.94 4.98
C THR A 37 -6.57 -7.36 5.54
N GLU A 38 -7.38 -7.61 6.58
CA GLU A 38 -7.48 -8.89 7.26
C GLU A 38 -8.79 -9.58 6.90
N ASP A 39 -8.71 -10.73 6.21
CA ASP A 39 -9.82 -11.62 5.83
C ASP A 39 -11.07 -10.90 5.25
N VAL A 40 -10.86 -9.79 4.56
CA VAL A 40 -11.95 -9.00 3.99
C VAL A 40 -12.80 -9.85 3.06
N TYR A 41 -14.09 -10.02 3.41
CA TYR A 41 -14.98 -11.00 2.78
C TYR A 41 -15.23 -10.73 1.29
N GLN A 42 -15.33 -9.46 0.92
CA GLN A 42 -15.70 -9.05 -0.43
C GLN A 42 -14.50 -8.61 -1.24
N LEU A 43 -14.22 -9.33 -2.31
CA LEU A 43 -13.12 -9.06 -3.25
C LEU A 43 -13.05 -7.59 -3.68
N HIS A 44 -14.21 -6.99 -3.92
CA HIS A 44 -14.28 -5.61 -4.38
C HIS A 44 -13.81 -4.60 -3.31
N ASN A 45 -13.94 -4.90 -2.02
CA ASN A 45 -13.47 -4.00 -0.97
C ASN A 45 -11.95 -3.92 -0.93
N THR A 46 -11.23 -5.06 -0.99
CA THR A 46 -9.77 -5.07 -1.10
C THR A 46 -9.28 -4.34 -2.37
N SER A 47 -9.97 -4.55 -3.49
CA SER A 47 -9.66 -3.87 -4.75
C SER A 47 -9.89 -2.36 -4.68
N ALA A 48 -10.95 -1.91 -4.00
CA ALA A 48 -11.23 -0.50 -3.75
C ALA A 48 -10.22 0.13 -2.77
N VAL A 49 -9.80 -0.62 -1.73
CA VAL A 49 -8.72 -0.20 -0.83
C VAL A 49 -7.41 -0.03 -1.59
N MET A 50 -7.05 -0.97 -2.47
CA MET A 50 -5.87 -0.85 -3.35
C MET A 50 -5.92 0.41 -4.22
N ARG A 51 -7.09 0.72 -4.78
CA ARG A 51 -7.30 1.95 -5.55
C ARG A 51 -7.08 3.19 -4.67
N SER A 52 -7.55 3.18 -3.42
CA SER A 52 -7.31 4.26 -2.47
C SER A 52 -5.82 4.40 -2.14
N CYS A 53 -5.09 3.29 -1.98
CA CYS A 53 -3.63 3.32 -1.81
C CYS A 53 -2.95 4.02 -3.00
N ASP A 54 -3.32 3.67 -4.23
CA ASP A 54 -2.78 4.30 -5.44
C ASP A 54 -3.05 5.80 -5.48
N VAL A 55 -4.31 6.20 -5.25
CA VAL A 55 -4.76 7.60 -5.29
C VAL A 55 -4.03 8.47 -4.27
N PHE A 56 -3.82 7.97 -3.05
CA PHE A 56 -3.18 8.72 -1.97
C PHE A 56 -1.66 8.52 -1.88
N GLY A 57 -1.06 7.76 -2.80
CA GLY A 57 0.38 7.59 -2.89
C GLY A 57 0.97 6.58 -1.91
N ILE A 58 0.18 5.69 -1.34
CA ILE A 58 0.65 4.56 -0.54
C ILE A 58 1.22 3.50 -1.49
N GLN A 59 2.48 3.10 -1.25
CA GLN A 59 3.16 2.19 -2.18
C GLN A 59 2.84 0.72 -1.92
N ASP A 60 2.62 0.32 -0.67
CA ASP A 60 2.49 -1.08 -0.30
C ASP A 60 1.13 -1.37 0.34
N LEU A 61 0.49 -2.46 -0.09
CA LEU A 61 -0.73 -3.03 0.48
C LEU A 61 -0.46 -4.48 0.85
N SER A 62 -0.73 -4.83 2.10
CA SER A 62 -0.68 -6.21 2.58
C SER A 62 -2.08 -6.80 2.67
N ILE A 63 -2.21 -8.07 2.32
CA ILE A 63 -3.44 -8.84 2.45
C ILE A 63 -3.13 -10.05 3.31
N VAL A 64 -3.86 -10.20 4.40
CA VAL A 64 -3.86 -11.42 5.22
C VAL A 64 -5.09 -12.23 4.85
N GLU A 65 -4.89 -13.44 4.37
CA GLU A 65 -5.93 -14.34 3.91
C GLU A 65 -5.79 -15.70 4.64
N GLN A 66 -6.41 -15.82 5.81
CA GLN A 66 -6.39 -17.06 6.58
C GLN A 66 -7.47 -18.04 6.08
N ALA A 67 -8.64 -17.52 5.74
CA ALA A 67 -9.80 -18.34 5.37
C ALA A 67 -10.12 -18.34 3.88
N ASN A 68 -9.77 -17.30 3.13
CA ASN A 68 -10.23 -17.11 1.75
C ASN A 68 -9.16 -16.44 0.87
N ALA A 69 -8.42 -17.24 0.11
CA ALA A 69 -7.51 -16.70 -0.92
C ALA A 69 -8.31 -16.01 -2.05
N LYS A 70 -8.03 -14.75 -2.29
CA LYS A 70 -8.75 -13.94 -3.29
C LYS A 70 -7.80 -13.27 -4.28
N SER A 71 -8.28 -13.09 -5.52
CA SER A 71 -7.59 -12.29 -6.52
C SER A 71 -8.05 -10.82 -6.45
N ILE A 72 -7.20 -9.88 -6.89
CA ILE A 72 -7.61 -8.48 -7.04
C ILE A 72 -8.50 -8.36 -8.28
N ASP A 73 -9.66 -7.73 -8.10
CA ASP A 73 -10.53 -7.37 -9.21
C ASP A 73 -9.93 -6.19 -10.00
N LYS A 74 -9.58 -6.44 -11.25
CA LYS A 74 -8.88 -5.47 -12.11
C LYS A 74 -9.78 -4.30 -12.51
N GLU A 75 -11.08 -4.52 -12.65
CA GLU A 75 -12.04 -3.48 -13.04
C GLU A 75 -12.25 -2.50 -11.89
N ILE A 76 -12.38 -3.00 -10.67
CA ILE A 76 -12.56 -2.16 -9.47
C ILE A 76 -11.26 -1.44 -9.11
N ALA A 77 -10.13 -2.12 -9.18
CA ALA A 77 -8.82 -1.53 -8.91
C ALA A 77 -8.40 -0.48 -9.96
N MET A 78 -9.07 -0.44 -11.13
CA MET A 78 -8.84 0.55 -12.20
C MET A 78 -7.37 0.69 -12.59
N GLY A 79 -6.63 -0.41 -12.58
CA GLY A 79 -5.21 -0.44 -12.93
C GLY A 79 -4.24 -0.21 -11.74
N ALA A 80 -4.72 0.12 -10.54
CA ALA A 80 -3.87 0.33 -9.35
C ALA A 80 -2.97 -0.87 -9.03
N GLN A 81 -3.42 -2.09 -9.35
CA GLN A 81 -2.64 -3.33 -9.19
C GLN A 81 -1.33 -3.36 -9.99
N LYS A 82 -1.16 -2.45 -10.94
CA LYS A 82 0.10 -2.28 -11.67
C LYS A 82 1.12 -1.44 -10.90
N TRP A 83 0.66 -0.56 -10.02
CA TRP A 83 1.44 0.51 -9.43
C TRP A 83 1.68 0.36 -7.93
N VAL A 84 0.75 -0.29 -7.22
CA VAL A 84 0.85 -0.63 -5.80
C VAL A 84 1.45 -2.03 -5.67
N ASN A 85 2.38 -2.20 -4.72
CA ASN A 85 2.91 -3.53 -4.40
C ASN A 85 1.90 -4.26 -3.52
N LEU A 86 1.69 -5.54 -3.83
CA LEU A 86 0.81 -6.41 -3.07
C LEU A 86 1.63 -7.47 -2.35
N HIS A 87 1.56 -7.48 -1.02
CA HIS A 87 2.16 -8.49 -0.15
C HIS A 87 1.06 -9.41 0.40
N ARG A 88 1.29 -10.71 0.37
CA ARG A 88 0.32 -11.71 0.85
C ARG A 88 0.88 -12.46 2.04
N TYR A 89 0.06 -12.59 3.07
CA TYR A 89 0.38 -13.31 4.29
C TYR A 89 -0.70 -14.35 4.58
N ASN A 90 -0.28 -15.53 5.03
CA ASN A 90 -1.18 -16.59 5.43
C ASN A 90 -1.68 -16.44 6.87
N THR A 91 -0.98 -15.64 7.70
CA THR A 91 -1.34 -15.40 9.09
C THR A 91 -1.14 -13.93 9.47
N VAL A 92 -1.95 -13.48 10.41
CA VAL A 92 -1.83 -12.13 11.00
C VAL A 92 -0.50 -11.96 11.71
N ASP A 93 -0.06 -12.99 12.45
CA ASP A 93 1.18 -12.93 13.24
C ASP A 93 2.39 -12.67 12.36
N THR A 94 2.54 -13.42 11.27
CA THR A 94 3.65 -13.22 10.32
C THR A 94 3.62 -11.84 9.69
N CYS A 95 2.43 -11.32 9.37
CA CYS A 95 2.28 -9.98 8.83
C CYS A 95 2.71 -8.90 9.84
N ILE A 96 2.25 -9.01 11.09
CA ILE A 96 2.60 -8.05 12.16
C ILE A 96 4.09 -8.08 12.46
N ASP A 97 4.69 -9.28 12.57
CA ASP A 97 6.12 -9.43 12.86
C ASP A 97 6.98 -8.80 11.77
N ASP A 98 6.66 -9.05 10.51
CA ASP A 98 7.36 -8.47 9.37
C ASP A 98 7.25 -6.94 9.35
N LEU A 99 6.05 -6.40 9.58
CA LEU A 99 5.82 -4.95 9.61
C LEU A 99 6.54 -4.29 10.80
N LYS A 100 6.53 -4.91 12.00
CA LYS A 100 7.28 -4.41 13.16
C LYS A 100 8.79 -4.42 12.90
N ASN A 101 9.31 -5.48 12.27
CA ASN A 101 10.73 -5.55 11.87
C ASN A 101 11.12 -4.46 10.85
N GLN A 102 10.17 -4.00 10.03
CA GLN A 102 10.35 -2.86 9.12
C GLN A 102 10.15 -1.49 9.81
N GLY A 103 9.91 -1.45 11.12
CA GLY A 103 9.75 -0.24 11.91
C GLY A 103 8.36 0.38 11.90
N TYR A 104 7.34 -0.34 11.46
CA TYR A 104 5.96 0.14 11.54
C TYR A 104 5.37 -0.05 12.94
N GLN A 105 4.70 0.98 13.46
CA GLN A 105 3.70 0.77 14.50
C GLN A 105 2.42 0.18 13.89
N ILE A 106 1.77 -0.70 14.64
CA ILE A 106 0.52 -1.35 14.22
C ILE A 106 -0.66 -0.50 14.66
N VAL A 107 -1.48 -0.09 13.70
CA VAL A 107 -2.66 0.75 13.94
C VAL A 107 -3.92 -0.06 13.63
N ALA A 108 -4.66 -0.42 14.67
CA ALA A 108 -5.95 -1.08 14.54
C ALA A 108 -7.05 -0.05 14.27
N THR A 109 -7.76 -0.16 13.15
CA THR A 109 -8.93 0.69 12.90
C THR A 109 -10.15 0.09 13.59
N SER A 110 -10.70 0.80 14.57
CA SER A 110 -11.78 0.29 15.42
C SER A 110 -12.70 1.42 15.86
N PRO A 111 -14.02 1.24 15.87
CA PRO A 111 -14.98 2.26 16.33
C PRO A 111 -15.02 2.44 17.86
N HIS A 112 -14.31 1.63 18.63
CA HIS A 112 -14.42 1.60 20.10
C HIS A 112 -13.95 2.88 20.78
N ASN A 113 -14.50 3.16 21.99
CA ASN A 113 -14.32 4.42 22.71
C ASN A 113 -12.89 4.74 23.18
N GLN A 114 -12.05 3.73 23.38
CA GLN A 114 -10.64 3.92 23.78
C GLN A 114 -9.70 4.26 22.63
N SER A 115 -10.22 4.40 21.41
CA SER A 115 -9.43 4.68 20.23
C SER A 115 -9.12 6.17 20.08
N VAL A 116 -7.93 6.48 19.56
CA VAL A 116 -7.53 7.84 19.17
C VAL A 116 -8.41 8.30 18.02
N ALA A 117 -8.97 9.50 18.13
CA ALA A 117 -9.74 10.07 17.01
C ALA A 117 -8.80 10.45 15.85
N LEU A 118 -9.24 10.23 14.60
CA LEU A 118 -8.43 10.42 13.39
C LEU A 118 -7.73 11.79 13.33
N HIS A 119 -8.40 12.85 13.73
CA HIS A 119 -7.83 14.20 13.72
C HIS A 119 -6.67 14.40 14.72
N ASN A 120 -6.59 13.56 15.77
CA ASN A 120 -5.52 13.57 16.78
C ASN A 120 -4.41 12.55 16.47
N PHE A 121 -4.49 11.81 15.37
CA PHE A 121 -3.50 10.80 15.04
C PHE A 121 -2.12 11.43 14.80
N ASP A 122 -1.10 10.84 15.41
CA ASP A 122 0.30 11.23 15.24
C ASP A 122 0.84 10.61 13.93
N VAL A 123 1.06 11.47 12.94
CA VAL A 123 1.56 11.06 11.61
C VAL A 123 3.09 10.97 11.54
N THR A 124 3.80 11.31 12.61
CA THR A 124 5.28 11.30 12.60
C THR A 124 5.85 9.89 12.66
N LYS A 125 5.07 8.92 13.13
CA LYS A 125 5.48 7.52 13.23
C LYS A 125 5.09 6.72 11.99
N LYS A 126 6.02 5.92 11.50
CA LYS A 126 5.78 4.96 10.42
C LYS A 126 4.69 3.98 10.82
N SER A 127 3.59 3.88 10.06
CA SER A 127 2.37 3.22 10.53
C SER A 127 1.76 2.27 9.51
N ALA A 128 1.32 1.10 9.98
CA ALA A 128 0.56 0.12 9.24
C ALA A 128 -0.90 0.11 9.70
N PHE A 129 -1.81 0.53 8.84
CA PHE A 129 -3.25 0.62 9.13
C PHE A 129 -3.94 -0.69 8.81
N PHE A 130 -4.45 -1.38 9.83
CA PHE A 130 -5.17 -2.63 9.71
C PHE A 130 -6.67 -2.39 9.60
N PHE A 131 -7.28 -3.01 8.59
CA PHE A 131 -8.72 -3.02 8.33
C PHE A 131 -9.23 -4.46 8.36
N GLY A 132 -10.21 -4.73 9.20
CA GLY A 132 -10.82 -6.06 9.37
C GLY A 132 -12.05 -6.26 8.49
N THR A 133 -12.80 -7.32 8.78
CA THR A 133 -14.05 -7.65 8.09
C THR A 133 -15.16 -6.65 8.41
N GLU A 134 -16.15 -6.56 7.52
CA GLU A 134 -17.31 -5.69 7.72
C GLU A 134 -18.20 -6.17 8.88
N ARG A 135 -18.19 -7.45 9.17
CA ARG A 135 -19.06 -8.08 10.17
C ARG A 135 -18.41 -8.11 11.55
N ASP A 136 -17.19 -8.64 11.61
CA ASP A 136 -16.55 -8.98 12.88
C ASP A 136 -15.41 -8.02 13.23
N GLY A 137 -15.05 -7.12 12.31
CA GLY A 137 -13.94 -6.19 12.46
C GLY A 137 -12.59 -6.88 12.39
N LEU A 138 -11.63 -6.39 13.15
CA LEU A 138 -10.29 -6.94 13.29
C LEU A 138 -10.25 -8.10 14.28
N SER A 139 -9.41 -9.09 14.01
CA SER A 139 -9.20 -10.22 14.92
C SER A 139 -8.67 -9.77 16.28
N LYS A 140 -8.88 -10.62 17.29
CA LYS A 140 -8.32 -10.40 18.63
C LYS A 140 -6.80 -10.28 18.59
N THR A 141 -6.14 -11.04 17.73
CA THR A 141 -4.67 -10.99 17.54
C THR A 141 -4.22 -9.59 17.11
N VAL A 142 -4.89 -8.96 16.15
CA VAL A 142 -4.55 -7.58 15.74
C VAL A 142 -4.81 -6.61 16.87
N LEU A 143 -5.97 -6.71 17.53
CA LEU A 143 -6.34 -5.80 18.61
C LEU A 143 -5.38 -5.87 19.80
N ASP A 144 -4.96 -7.07 20.20
CA ASP A 144 -4.03 -7.30 21.32
C ASP A 144 -2.59 -6.83 20.98
N ARG A 145 -2.20 -6.88 19.70
CA ARG A 145 -0.84 -6.53 19.23
C ARG A 145 -0.73 -5.13 18.67
N ALA A 146 -1.84 -4.39 18.57
CA ALA A 146 -1.84 -3.02 18.08
C ALA A 146 -1.15 -2.07 19.06
N ASP A 147 -0.33 -1.18 18.51
CA ASP A 147 0.31 -0.12 19.26
C ASP A 147 -0.63 1.09 19.43
N VAL A 148 -1.58 1.26 18.51
CA VAL A 148 -2.59 2.33 18.51
C VAL A 148 -3.91 1.79 17.99
N SER A 149 -5.02 2.15 18.65
CA SER A 149 -6.36 2.01 18.11
C SER A 149 -6.83 3.36 17.55
N LEU A 150 -7.32 3.36 16.31
CA LEU A 150 -7.72 4.56 15.57
C LEU A 150 -9.20 4.51 15.22
N LYS A 151 -9.93 5.61 15.44
CA LYS A 151 -11.33 5.74 15.02
C LYS A 151 -11.59 6.95 14.16
N ILE A 152 -12.54 6.80 13.23
CA ILE A 152 -13.19 7.91 12.56
C ILE A 152 -14.36 8.35 13.48
N PRO A 153 -14.41 9.61 13.96
CA PRO A 153 -15.56 10.09 14.72
C PRO A 153 -16.84 10.00 13.88
N MET A 154 -17.86 9.35 14.43
CA MET A 154 -19.17 9.21 13.80
C MET A 154 -20.24 9.81 14.72
N TYR A 155 -21.23 10.47 14.13
CA TYR A 155 -22.23 11.25 14.86
C TYR A 155 -23.67 10.81 14.56
N GLY A 156 -23.84 9.78 13.72
CA GLY A 156 -25.14 9.24 13.33
C GLY A 156 -25.51 7.98 14.11
N PHE A 157 -26.63 7.37 13.73
CA PHE A 157 -27.07 6.08 14.26
C PHE A 157 -26.24 4.90 13.75
N THR A 158 -25.57 5.06 12.60
CA THR A 158 -24.73 4.03 12.02
C THR A 158 -23.37 4.03 12.73
N GLU A 159 -22.95 2.86 13.24
CA GLU A 159 -21.75 2.70 14.06
C GLU A 159 -20.48 2.33 13.25
N SER A 160 -20.65 2.01 11.97
CA SER A 160 -19.54 1.62 11.10
C SER A 160 -19.71 2.17 9.68
N LEU A 161 -18.59 2.27 8.94
CA LEU A 161 -18.54 2.57 7.52
C LEU A 161 -18.05 1.34 6.76
N ASN A 162 -18.38 1.26 5.47
CA ASN A 162 -17.74 0.29 4.59
C ASN A 162 -16.21 0.44 4.68
N ILE A 163 -15.49 -0.68 4.65
CA ILE A 163 -14.03 -0.73 4.81
C ILE A 163 -13.29 0.16 3.78
N SER A 164 -13.72 0.17 2.52
CA SER A 164 -13.08 0.98 1.49
C SER A 164 -13.30 2.48 1.71
N VAL A 165 -14.45 2.87 2.26
CA VAL A 165 -14.75 4.25 2.65
C VAL A 165 -13.88 4.64 3.84
N SER A 166 -13.80 3.80 4.88
CA SER A 166 -12.95 4.02 6.05
C SER A 166 -11.49 4.20 5.64
N ALA A 167 -10.98 3.32 4.77
CA ALA A 167 -9.62 3.41 4.26
C ALA A 167 -9.39 4.72 3.50
N ALA A 168 -10.31 5.11 2.63
CA ALA A 168 -10.17 6.36 1.87
C ALA A 168 -10.13 7.59 2.77
N ILE A 169 -11.00 7.66 3.78
CA ILE A 169 -11.05 8.78 4.74
C ILE A 169 -9.76 8.84 5.56
N ILE A 170 -9.32 7.71 6.10
CA ILE A 170 -8.09 7.65 6.93
C ILE A 170 -6.88 8.03 6.08
N LEU A 171 -6.69 7.41 4.90
CA LEU A 171 -5.53 7.66 4.05
C LEU A 171 -5.50 9.11 3.56
N GLN A 172 -6.63 9.67 3.15
CA GLN A 172 -6.72 11.08 2.75
C GLN A 172 -6.24 11.99 3.87
N HIS A 173 -6.75 11.78 5.09
CA HIS A 173 -6.42 12.61 6.24
C HIS A 173 -4.94 12.49 6.63
N VAL A 174 -4.46 11.26 6.86
CA VAL A 174 -3.08 11.04 7.36
C VAL A 174 -2.02 11.44 6.34
N VAL A 175 -2.25 11.18 5.04
CA VAL A 175 -1.31 11.59 3.98
C VAL A 175 -1.29 13.10 3.81
N THR A 176 -2.44 13.78 3.88
CA THR A 176 -2.47 15.24 3.83
C THR A 176 -1.69 15.85 5.00
N LYS A 177 -1.92 15.36 6.20
CA LYS A 177 -1.22 15.81 7.41
C LYS A 177 0.28 15.50 7.36
N LEU A 178 0.66 14.30 6.88
CA LEU A 178 2.06 13.90 6.69
C LEU A 178 2.80 14.85 5.73
N LYS A 179 2.19 15.18 4.59
CA LYS A 179 2.80 16.08 3.59
C LYS A 179 2.94 17.53 4.06
N GLN A 180 2.24 17.90 5.12
CA GLN A 180 2.34 19.22 5.77
C GLN A 180 3.31 19.22 6.96
N SER A 181 3.85 18.06 7.34
CA SER A 181 4.80 17.90 8.45
C SER A 181 6.25 17.96 7.96
N ASP A 182 7.19 18.07 8.89
CA ASP A 182 8.64 18.04 8.64
C ASP A 182 9.21 16.61 8.51
N VAL A 183 8.35 15.59 8.49
CA VAL A 183 8.77 14.20 8.35
C VAL A 183 9.29 13.94 6.94
N ASP A 184 10.46 13.31 6.83
CA ASP A 184 10.92 12.77 5.54
C ASP A 184 10.14 11.49 5.21
N TRP A 185 9.09 11.66 4.41
CA TRP A 185 8.20 10.60 3.97
C TRP A 185 8.50 10.09 2.56
N SER A 186 9.45 10.72 1.89
CA SER A 186 9.75 10.43 0.48
C SER A 186 10.39 9.05 0.34
N LEU A 187 10.16 8.43 -0.80
CA LEU A 187 10.93 7.25 -1.20
C LEU A 187 12.40 7.63 -1.42
N THR A 188 13.31 6.78 -0.99
CA THR A 188 14.73 6.90 -1.31
C THR A 188 14.97 6.75 -2.83
N GLN A 189 16.14 7.15 -3.30
CA GLN A 189 16.48 7.01 -4.72
C GLN A 189 16.50 5.55 -5.18
N ASP A 190 16.99 4.64 -4.34
CA ASP A 190 17.00 3.20 -4.63
C ASP A 190 15.60 2.63 -4.72
N GLU A 191 14.70 3.00 -3.80
CA GLU A 191 13.30 2.60 -3.85
C GLU A 191 12.62 3.11 -5.13
N LYS A 192 12.89 4.36 -5.53
CA LYS A 192 12.37 4.91 -6.79
C LYS A 192 12.91 4.14 -8.00
N ASN A 193 14.19 3.78 -8.01
CA ASN A 193 14.79 3.01 -9.10
C ASN A 193 14.19 1.60 -9.19
N ILE A 194 13.98 0.92 -8.06
CA ILE A 194 13.30 -0.37 -8.01
C ILE A 194 11.88 -0.25 -8.60
N LEU A 195 11.14 0.78 -8.21
CA LEU A 195 9.79 0.99 -8.72
C LEU A 195 9.77 1.34 -10.21
N ARG A 196 10.74 2.11 -10.72
CA ARG A 196 10.88 2.37 -12.17
C ARG A 196 11.05 1.07 -12.96
N ILE A 197 11.91 0.16 -12.48
CA ILE A 197 12.11 -1.15 -13.10
C ILE A 197 10.79 -1.95 -13.07
N LEU A 198 10.14 -2.04 -11.90
CA LEU A 198 8.89 -2.79 -11.73
C LEU A 198 7.76 -2.24 -12.62
N TRP A 199 7.63 -0.92 -12.70
CA TRP A 199 6.60 -0.28 -13.52
C TRP A 199 6.89 -0.36 -15.01
N ALA A 200 8.17 -0.28 -15.41
CA ALA A 200 8.58 -0.53 -16.79
C ALA A 200 8.22 -1.96 -17.21
N LYS A 201 8.56 -2.96 -16.38
CA LYS A 201 8.18 -4.36 -16.61
C LYS A 201 6.67 -4.57 -16.78
N LYS A 202 5.84 -3.84 -16.03
CA LYS A 202 4.36 -3.91 -16.14
C LYS A 202 3.79 -3.12 -17.33
N THR A 203 4.59 -2.31 -18.00
CA THR A 203 4.18 -1.43 -19.09
C THR A 203 4.62 -1.94 -20.47
N ILE A 204 5.85 -2.46 -20.54
CA ILE A 204 6.48 -2.89 -21.79
C ILE A 204 5.92 -4.26 -22.19
N ARG A 205 5.53 -4.40 -23.47
CA ARG A 205 5.13 -5.70 -24.03
C ARG A 205 6.34 -6.59 -24.21
N SER A 206 6.18 -7.91 -24.03
CA SER A 206 7.26 -8.91 -24.19
C SER A 206 8.54 -8.52 -23.43
N VAL A 207 8.37 -7.95 -22.23
CA VAL A 207 9.49 -7.43 -21.43
C VAL A 207 10.47 -8.53 -21.05
N ASP A 208 10.01 -9.75 -20.85
CA ASP A 208 10.87 -10.88 -20.48
C ASP A 208 11.85 -11.22 -21.61
N ASP A 209 11.41 -11.21 -22.88
CA ASP A 209 12.28 -11.40 -24.03
C ASP A 209 13.32 -10.26 -24.17
N ILE A 210 12.92 -9.03 -23.84
CA ILE A 210 13.82 -7.87 -23.87
C ILE A 210 14.91 -8.02 -22.79
N ILE A 211 14.55 -8.43 -21.59
CA ILE A 211 15.47 -8.63 -20.47
C ILE A 211 16.43 -9.79 -20.76
N GLU A 212 15.93 -10.89 -21.32
CA GLU A 212 16.76 -12.02 -21.71
C GLU A 212 17.83 -11.61 -22.72
N ARG A 213 17.46 -10.90 -23.77
CA ARG A 213 18.41 -10.38 -24.77
C ARG A 213 19.41 -9.40 -24.19
N PHE A 214 18.99 -8.54 -23.27
CA PHE A 214 19.88 -7.61 -22.57
C PHE A 214 20.99 -8.36 -21.85
N TYR A 215 20.70 -9.37 -21.07
CA TYR A 215 21.70 -10.17 -20.37
C TYR A 215 22.56 -11.01 -21.31
N GLN A 216 22.00 -11.60 -22.39
CA GLN A 216 22.78 -12.34 -23.39
C GLN A 216 23.80 -11.46 -24.09
N ASN A 217 23.51 -10.19 -24.34
CA ASN A 217 24.40 -9.25 -24.98
C ASN A 217 25.49 -8.71 -24.04
N ASN A 218 25.22 -8.64 -22.73
CA ASN A 218 26.14 -8.13 -21.72
C ASN A 218 27.01 -9.23 -21.06
N LEU A 219 26.77 -10.52 -21.38
CA LEU A 219 27.61 -11.65 -20.96
C LEU A 219 28.76 -11.94 -21.94
N LYS A 220 28.89 -11.16 -23.01
CA LYS A 220 30.03 -11.21 -23.99
C LYS A 220 31.01 -10.10 -23.69
#